data_c61ddeae338795ec1b2150d67484611e
#
_entry.id   c61ddeae338795ec1b2150d67484611e
#
_cell.length_a   1.000
_cell.length_b   1.000
_cell.length_c   1.000
_cell.angle_alpha   90.00
_cell.angle_beta   90.00
_cell.angle_gamma   90.00
#
_symmetry.space_group_name_H-M   'P 1'
#
loop_
_entity.id
_entity.type
_entity.pdbx_description
1 polymer ?
#
loop_
_entity_poly.entity_id
_entity_poly.type
_entity_poly.pdbx_seq_one_letter_code
_entity_poly.pdbx_strand_id
1 'polypeptide(L)'
;MALYKRGNIWWTRFTSPNGERIQQTTGTEDKKQAQEYEDNLKGEAWRVYKLGEKPRRTWQETVVRWLQEKAHKADAKKDLAKFRWLDQYLGKLYLDEINRDVVDSIKAAKAKESSTTTANRYLALIRAVLRMARDEWEWVSHIPAVKLYKEPRKRIRWLKPDEAQRLLNELPRHLRLMALFSLATGLRQSNVSYLRWDQVDLERGFAWIHPDQSKSGKAINVPLNNDALSVLQEVQGDDVHYCFVYQGKPVERTSTKAWHAALKRAGIENFRWHDLRHTWASWHVQRGTSLQELQELGGWSSYEMVLRYAHLASHHLKRVAGNVDGTTGTNLVQSHKKKSPAISSEALSIMVPRGGIEPPTRGFSIPCSTD
;
A
#
# COMPACT_ATOMS: atom_id res chain seq x y z
N MET A 1 -23.69 -48.50 18.30
CA MET A 1 -24.06 -48.68 16.90
C MET A 1 -24.79 -47.49 16.41
N ALA A 2 -24.39 -47.03 15.38
CA ALA A 2 -24.18 -45.83 15.10
C ALA A 2 -24.53 -45.29 13.72
N LEU A 3 -24.62 -46.07 12.69
CA LEU A 3 -25.15 -45.61 11.40
C LEU A 3 -26.67 -45.72 11.35
N TYR A 4 -27.34 -44.68 10.92
CA TYR A 4 -28.79 -44.66 10.68
C TYR A 4 -29.12 -43.78 9.49
N LYS A 5 -30.26 -44.03 8.82
CA LYS A 5 -30.71 -43.20 7.68
C LYS A 5 -31.60 -42.05 8.13
N ARG A 6 -31.38 -40.88 7.51
CA ARG A 6 -32.32 -39.76 7.50
C ARG A 6 -32.61 -39.39 6.05
N GLY A 7 -33.80 -39.74 5.57
CA GLY A 7 -34.06 -39.74 4.14
C GLY A 7 -33.16 -40.75 3.42
N ASN A 8 -32.52 -40.33 2.35
CA ASN A 8 -31.60 -41.18 1.58
C ASN A 8 -30.18 -41.18 2.13
N ILE A 9 -29.80 -40.26 3.00
CA ILE A 9 -28.42 -40.05 3.46
C ILE A 9 -28.17 -40.78 4.77
N TRP A 10 -27.02 -41.44 4.89
CA TRP A 10 -26.56 -42.05 6.12
C TRP A 10 -26.03 -40.99 7.09
N TRP A 11 -26.26 -41.23 8.36
CA TRP A 11 -25.81 -40.43 9.51
C TRP A 11 -25.07 -41.33 10.48
N THR A 12 -24.04 -40.79 11.11
CA THR A 12 -23.32 -41.47 12.19
C THR A 12 -23.64 -40.84 13.54
N ARG A 13 -23.67 -41.67 14.58
CA ARG A 13 -23.82 -41.27 15.98
C ARG A 13 -23.03 -42.20 16.87
N PHE A 14 -22.03 -41.70 17.54
CA PHE A 14 -21.23 -42.41 18.51
C PHE A 14 -20.76 -41.51 19.65
N THR A 15 -20.28 -42.12 20.76
CA THR A 15 -19.64 -41.42 21.85
C THR A 15 -18.14 -41.53 21.68
N SER A 16 -17.43 -40.40 21.63
CA SER A 16 -15.99 -40.35 21.52
C SER A 16 -15.32 -40.76 22.85
N PRO A 17 -14.03 -41.10 22.86
CA PRO A 17 -13.33 -41.53 24.06
C PRO A 17 -13.31 -40.54 25.23
N ASN A 18 -13.50 -39.22 24.94
CA ASN A 18 -13.63 -38.16 25.93
C ASN A 18 -15.07 -38.00 26.51
N GLY A 19 -16.01 -38.88 26.10
CA GLY A 19 -17.41 -38.81 26.54
C GLY A 19 -18.33 -37.94 25.71
N GLU A 20 -17.82 -37.24 24.70
CA GLU A 20 -18.61 -36.34 23.85
C GLU A 20 -19.43 -37.15 22.83
N ARG A 21 -20.70 -36.78 22.64
CA ARG A 21 -21.60 -37.44 21.69
C ARG A 21 -21.52 -36.74 20.34
N ILE A 22 -20.93 -37.43 19.36
CA ILE A 22 -20.78 -36.98 17.98
C ILE A 22 -21.99 -37.50 17.17
N GLN A 23 -22.67 -36.59 16.46
CA GLN A 23 -23.76 -36.92 15.56
C GLN A 23 -23.67 -36.00 14.33
N GLN A 24 -23.43 -36.62 13.15
CA GLN A 24 -23.30 -35.84 11.91
C GLN A 24 -23.65 -36.68 10.66
N THR A 25 -23.87 -36.00 9.55
CA THR A 25 -24.11 -36.63 8.26
C THR A 25 -22.83 -37.21 7.68
N THR A 26 -22.93 -38.36 7.03
CA THR A 26 -21.84 -38.98 6.27
C THR A 26 -21.76 -38.40 4.84
N GLY A 27 -22.82 -37.72 4.38
CA GLY A 27 -22.90 -37.14 3.04
C GLY A 27 -23.07 -38.16 1.91
N THR A 28 -23.29 -39.44 2.24
CA THR A 28 -23.41 -40.51 1.24
C THR A 28 -24.68 -41.32 1.45
N GLU A 29 -25.21 -41.88 0.36
CA GLU A 29 -26.32 -42.85 0.35
C GLU A 29 -25.81 -44.31 0.42
N ASP A 30 -24.51 -44.54 0.18
CA ASP A 30 -23.88 -45.85 0.23
C ASP A 30 -23.49 -46.22 1.67
N LYS A 31 -23.93 -47.39 2.13
CA LYS A 31 -23.70 -47.87 3.49
C LYS A 31 -22.22 -48.16 3.76
N LYS A 32 -21.50 -48.67 2.75
CA LYS A 32 -20.08 -49.05 2.91
C LYS A 32 -19.22 -47.82 3.07
N GLN A 33 -19.46 -46.78 2.24
CA GLN A 33 -18.79 -45.49 2.37
C GLN A 33 -19.14 -44.78 3.69
N ALA A 34 -20.39 -44.89 4.14
CA ALA A 34 -20.81 -44.36 5.43
C ALA A 34 -20.10 -45.01 6.61
N GLN A 35 -19.89 -46.35 6.52
CA GLN A 35 -19.14 -47.10 7.53
C GLN A 35 -17.67 -46.69 7.56
N GLU A 36 -17.04 -46.59 6.40
CA GLU A 36 -15.64 -46.10 6.28
C GLU A 36 -15.48 -44.71 6.86
N TYR A 37 -16.44 -43.82 6.58
CA TYR A 37 -16.46 -42.47 7.14
C TYR A 37 -16.56 -42.49 8.67
N GLU A 38 -17.46 -43.32 9.24
CA GLU A 38 -17.60 -43.48 10.69
C GLU A 38 -16.34 -44.03 11.34
N ASP A 39 -15.70 -45.03 10.74
CA ASP A 39 -14.48 -45.66 11.26
C ASP A 39 -13.31 -44.66 11.26
N ASN A 40 -13.20 -43.86 10.22
CA ASN A 40 -12.23 -42.75 10.16
C ASN A 40 -12.46 -41.72 11.28
N LEU A 41 -13.71 -41.28 11.50
CA LEU A 41 -14.04 -40.33 12.59
C LEU A 41 -13.73 -40.91 13.97
N LYS A 42 -14.05 -42.19 14.21
CA LYS A 42 -13.72 -42.85 15.47
C LYS A 42 -12.21 -42.93 15.67
N GLY A 43 -11.48 -43.28 14.61
CA GLY A 43 -10.02 -43.30 14.60
C GLY A 43 -9.40 -41.97 14.92
N GLU A 44 -9.92 -40.88 14.32
CA GLU A 44 -9.47 -39.52 14.63
C GLU A 44 -9.76 -39.10 16.09
N ALA A 45 -10.98 -39.38 16.57
CA ALA A 45 -11.35 -39.07 17.95
C ALA A 45 -10.48 -39.87 18.96
N TRP A 46 -10.13 -41.10 18.64
CA TRP A 46 -9.24 -41.92 19.47
C TRP A 46 -7.80 -41.38 19.48
N ARG A 47 -7.26 -41.02 18.30
CA ARG A 47 -5.91 -40.40 18.19
C ARG A 47 -5.80 -39.10 18.99
N VAL A 48 -6.80 -38.22 18.86
CA VAL A 48 -6.86 -36.97 19.61
C VAL A 48 -6.85 -37.25 21.12
N TYR A 49 -7.68 -38.18 21.58
CA TYR A 49 -7.82 -38.47 23.02
C TYR A 49 -6.65 -39.25 23.62
N LYS A 50 -6.18 -40.29 22.93
CA LYS A 50 -5.17 -41.23 23.45
C LYS A 50 -3.74 -40.83 23.10
N LEU A 51 -3.52 -40.28 21.91
CA LEU A 51 -2.19 -39.90 21.45
C LEU A 51 -1.92 -38.35 21.61
N GLY A 52 -2.91 -37.61 22.03
CA GLY A 52 -2.77 -36.15 22.17
C GLY A 52 -2.60 -35.42 20.82
N GLU A 53 -3.00 -36.08 19.71
CA GLU A 53 -2.95 -35.45 18.41
C GLU A 53 -3.93 -34.27 18.37
N LYS A 54 -3.54 -33.19 17.67
CA LYS A 54 -4.42 -32.06 17.48
C LYS A 54 -5.59 -32.42 16.54
N PRO A 55 -6.85 -32.02 16.86
CA PRO A 55 -7.98 -32.29 15.97
C PRO A 55 -7.77 -31.58 14.63
N ARG A 56 -8.10 -32.29 13.55
CA ARG A 56 -8.05 -31.71 12.21
C ARG A 56 -9.04 -30.53 12.11
N ARG A 57 -8.61 -29.47 11.47
CA ARG A 57 -9.42 -28.25 11.28
C ARG A 57 -9.66 -27.98 9.81
N THR A 58 -10.88 -27.62 9.47
CA THR A 58 -11.27 -27.29 8.10
C THR A 58 -10.87 -25.84 7.75
N TRP A 59 -10.76 -25.58 6.46
CA TRP A 59 -10.61 -24.22 5.97
C TRP A 59 -11.77 -23.31 6.42
N GLN A 60 -13.00 -23.79 6.42
CA GLN A 60 -14.18 -23.02 6.82
C GLN A 60 -14.14 -22.61 8.30
N GLU A 61 -13.78 -23.51 9.21
CA GLU A 61 -13.56 -23.17 10.63
C GLU A 61 -12.49 -22.07 10.77
N THR A 62 -11.44 -22.18 9.98
CA THR A 62 -10.34 -21.22 9.94
C THR A 62 -10.82 -19.83 9.49
N VAL A 63 -11.64 -19.77 8.43
CA VAL A 63 -12.22 -18.53 7.93
C VAL A 63 -13.15 -17.88 8.96
N VAL A 64 -13.98 -18.68 9.64
CA VAL A 64 -14.87 -18.16 10.70
C VAL A 64 -14.06 -17.52 11.82
N ARG A 65 -13.05 -18.23 12.32
CA ARG A 65 -12.17 -17.72 13.38
C ARG A 65 -11.41 -16.45 12.94
N TRP A 66 -10.85 -16.45 11.73
CA TRP A 66 -10.20 -15.28 11.16
C TRP A 66 -11.12 -14.07 11.13
N LEU A 67 -12.35 -14.23 10.65
CA LEU A 67 -13.32 -13.12 10.57
C LEU A 67 -13.73 -12.60 11.94
N GLN A 68 -13.84 -13.46 12.95
CA GLN A 68 -14.11 -13.07 14.33
C GLN A 68 -12.95 -12.25 14.92
N GLU A 69 -11.71 -12.77 14.84
CA GLU A 69 -10.53 -12.11 15.42
C GLU A 69 -10.12 -10.84 14.68
N LYS A 70 -10.34 -10.78 13.37
CA LYS A 70 -9.99 -9.63 12.52
C LYS A 70 -11.18 -8.72 12.17
N ALA A 71 -12.30 -8.82 12.89
CA ALA A 71 -13.51 -8.01 12.66
C ALA A 71 -13.22 -6.49 12.72
N HIS A 72 -12.26 -6.07 13.54
CA HIS A 72 -11.83 -4.68 13.68
C HIS A 72 -11.06 -4.12 12.49
N LYS A 73 -10.62 -4.97 11.53
CA LYS A 73 -9.89 -4.51 10.35
C LYS A 73 -10.78 -3.73 9.39
N ALA A 74 -10.31 -2.58 8.94
CA ALA A 74 -10.99 -1.79 7.90
C ALA A 74 -11.24 -2.57 6.60
N ASP A 75 -10.40 -3.56 6.28
CA ASP A 75 -10.49 -4.40 5.09
C ASP A 75 -11.25 -5.73 5.30
N ALA A 76 -11.91 -5.95 6.46
CA ALA A 76 -12.62 -7.20 6.76
C ALA A 76 -13.64 -7.58 5.67
N LYS A 77 -14.41 -6.59 5.17
CA LYS A 77 -15.36 -6.80 4.06
C LYS A 77 -14.66 -7.29 2.76
N LYS A 78 -13.44 -6.81 2.50
CA LYS A 78 -12.65 -7.23 1.33
C LYS A 78 -12.10 -8.63 1.52
N ASP A 79 -11.70 -9.00 2.73
CA ASP A 79 -11.24 -10.35 3.04
C ASP A 79 -12.41 -11.34 2.91
N LEU A 80 -13.62 -11.01 3.38
CA LEU A 80 -14.82 -11.83 3.18
C LEU A 80 -15.11 -12.10 1.69
N ALA A 81 -15.00 -11.07 0.83
CA ALA A 81 -15.19 -11.26 -0.61
C ALA A 81 -14.15 -12.21 -1.23
N LYS A 82 -12.90 -12.16 -0.75
CA LYS A 82 -11.86 -13.09 -1.18
C LYS A 82 -12.13 -14.50 -0.68
N PHE A 83 -12.54 -14.67 0.57
CA PHE A 83 -12.90 -15.97 1.13
C PHE A 83 -14.03 -16.65 0.35
N ARG A 84 -15.09 -15.91 -0.02
CA ARG A 84 -16.17 -16.45 -0.87
C ARG A 84 -15.66 -16.98 -2.20
N TRP A 85 -14.70 -16.29 -2.82
CA TRP A 85 -14.08 -16.79 -4.05
C TRP A 85 -13.18 -18.00 -3.80
N LEU A 86 -12.45 -18.05 -2.69
CA LEU A 86 -11.57 -19.16 -2.32
C LEU A 86 -12.33 -20.43 -1.91
N ASP A 87 -13.58 -20.29 -1.48
CA ASP A 87 -14.40 -21.40 -0.97
C ASP A 87 -14.58 -22.54 -2.00
N GLN A 88 -14.65 -22.22 -3.29
CA GLN A 88 -14.72 -23.22 -4.37
C GLN A 88 -13.48 -24.13 -4.45
N TYR A 89 -12.33 -23.67 -3.95
CA TYR A 89 -11.06 -24.42 -3.97
C TYR A 89 -10.73 -25.03 -2.62
N LEU A 90 -11.01 -24.33 -1.54
CA LEU A 90 -10.55 -24.66 -0.19
C LEU A 90 -11.69 -25.09 0.75
N GLY A 91 -12.95 -24.78 0.43
CA GLY A 91 -14.08 -24.92 1.35
C GLY A 91 -14.30 -26.34 1.87
N LYS A 92 -13.92 -27.35 1.11
CA LYS A 92 -14.06 -28.76 1.50
C LYS A 92 -12.80 -29.38 2.09
N LEU A 93 -11.69 -28.64 2.14
CA LEU A 93 -10.40 -29.16 2.56
C LEU A 93 -10.15 -28.93 4.05
N TYR A 94 -9.46 -29.89 4.65
CA TYR A 94 -8.78 -29.68 5.91
C TYR A 94 -7.49 -28.88 5.69
N LEU A 95 -7.00 -28.21 6.73
CA LEU A 95 -5.80 -27.38 6.63
C LEU A 95 -4.53 -28.16 6.23
N ASP A 96 -4.42 -29.40 6.65
CA ASP A 96 -3.31 -30.32 6.33
C ASP A 96 -3.35 -30.84 4.88
N GLU A 97 -4.50 -30.74 4.22
CA GLU A 97 -4.67 -31.06 2.79
C GLU A 97 -4.31 -29.91 1.86
N ILE A 98 -4.21 -28.70 2.40
CA ILE A 98 -3.81 -27.52 1.62
C ILE A 98 -2.30 -27.58 1.35
N ASN A 99 -1.94 -28.28 0.29
CA ASN A 99 -0.57 -28.43 -0.16
C ASN A 99 -0.19 -27.37 -1.21
N ARG A 100 1.04 -27.47 -1.72
CA ARG A 100 1.56 -26.53 -2.71
C ARG A 100 0.79 -26.56 -4.03
N ASP A 101 0.35 -27.74 -4.48
CA ASP A 101 -0.34 -27.88 -5.77
C ASP A 101 -1.71 -27.20 -5.74
N VAL A 102 -2.42 -27.30 -4.60
CA VAL A 102 -3.68 -26.59 -4.37
C VAL A 102 -3.44 -25.07 -4.43
N VAL A 103 -2.40 -24.56 -3.76
CA VAL A 103 -2.06 -23.13 -3.78
C VAL A 103 -1.66 -22.66 -5.17
N ASP A 104 -0.87 -23.44 -5.90
CA ASP A 104 -0.42 -23.11 -7.26
C ASP A 104 -1.60 -23.15 -8.26
N SER A 105 -2.57 -24.05 -8.10
CA SER A 105 -3.81 -24.08 -8.90
C SER A 105 -4.65 -22.81 -8.68
N ILE A 106 -4.84 -22.39 -7.43
CA ILE A 106 -5.53 -21.14 -7.08
C ILE A 106 -4.80 -19.93 -7.69
N LYS A 107 -3.46 -19.92 -7.58
CA LYS A 107 -2.61 -18.90 -8.14
C LYS A 107 -2.80 -18.74 -9.65
N ALA A 108 -2.78 -19.84 -10.40
CA ALA A 108 -2.98 -19.86 -11.84
C ALA A 108 -4.39 -19.43 -12.23
N ALA A 109 -5.42 -19.98 -11.56
CA ALA A 109 -6.81 -19.65 -11.82
C ALA A 109 -7.09 -18.15 -11.60
N LYS A 110 -6.61 -17.57 -10.49
CA LYS A 110 -6.84 -16.16 -10.20
C LYS A 110 -6.06 -15.22 -11.12
N ALA A 111 -4.88 -15.61 -11.56
CA ALA A 111 -4.11 -14.83 -12.52
C ALA A 111 -4.74 -14.82 -13.91
N LYS A 112 -5.40 -15.93 -14.32
CA LYS A 112 -6.14 -16.03 -15.58
C LYS A 112 -7.40 -15.17 -15.57
N GLU A 113 -8.12 -15.14 -14.46
CA GLU A 113 -9.36 -14.37 -14.31
C GLU A 113 -9.09 -12.86 -14.17
N SER A 114 -7.95 -12.48 -13.61
CA SER A 114 -7.65 -11.09 -13.27
C SER A 114 -6.19 -10.71 -13.58
N SER A 115 -5.50 -10.02 -12.69
CA SER A 115 -4.08 -9.70 -12.83
C SER A 115 -3.24 -10.48 -11.82
N THR A 116 -1.95 -10.66 -12.13
CA THR A 116 -0.97 -11.26 -11.19
C THR A 116 -0.89 -10.51 -9.85
N THR A 117 -1.03 -9.19 -9.88
CA THR A 117 -1.12 -8.35 -8.66
C THR A 117 -2.37 -8.68 -7.84
N THR A 118 -3.51 -8.92 -8.51
CA THR A 118 -4.74 -9.34 -7.81
C THR A 118 -4.56 -10.75 -7.24
N ALA A 119 -4.02 -11.69 -8.02
CA ALA A 119 -3.71 -13.04 -7.54
C ALA A 119 -2.81 -13.00 -6.30
N ASN A 120 -1.76 -12.18 -6.29
CA ASN A 120 -0.89 -12.00 -5.13
C ASN A 120 -1.64 -11.58 -3.86
N ARG A 121 -2.71 -10.78 -3.98
CA ARG A 121 -3.53 -10.37 -2.81
C ARG A 121 -4.33 -11.54 -2.23
N TYR A 122 -4.80 -12.47 -3.06
CA TYR A 122 -5.45 -13.70 -2.59
C TYR A 122 -4.44 -14.64 -1.94
N LEU A 123 -3.29 -14.85 -2.57
CA LEU A 123 -2.21 -15.66 -2.03
C LEU A 123 -1.66 -15.10 -0.70
N ALA A 124 -1.56 -13.79 -0.58
CA ALA A 124 -1.15 -13.14 0.67
C ALA A 124 -2.16 -13.39 1.79
N LEU A 125 -3.46 -13.41 1.48
CA LEU A 125 -4.50 -13.76 2.45
C LEU A 125 -4.39 -15.22 2.88
N ILE A 126 -4.29 -16.17 1.93
CA ILE A 126 -4.09 -17.60 2.24
C ILE A 126 -2.87 -17.77 3.14
N ARG A 127 -1.73 -17.16 2.78
CA ARG A 127 -0.50 -17.23 3.57
C ARG A 127 -0.66 -16.67 4.98
N ALA A 128 -1.39 -15.55 5.13
CA ALA A 128 -1.62 -14.94 6.44
C ALA A 128 -2.50 -15.83 7.33
N VAL A 129 -3.57 -16.39 6.76
CA VAL A 129 -4.49 -17.29 7.46
C VAL A 129 -3.77 -18.58 7.91
N LEU A 130 -3.03 -19.23 6.98
CA LEU A 130 -2.29 -20.44 7.31
C LEU A 130 -1.19 -20.20 8.36
N ARG A 131 -0.52 -19.05 8.32
CA ARG A 131 0.44 -18.68 9.36
C ARG A 131 -0.23 -18.51 10.72
N MET A 132 -1.36 -17.83 10.80
CA MET A 132 -2.11 -17.74 12.04
C MET A 132 -2.54 -19.11 12.56
N ALA A 133 -3.01 -19.97 11.67
CA ALA A 133 -3.39 -21.35 12.03
C ALA A 133 -2.22 -22.15 12.59
N ARG A 134 -0.99 -21.90 12.12
CA ARG A 134 0.22 -22.55 12.62
C ARG A 134 0.75 -21.89 13.89
N ASP A 135 0.94 -20.56 13.86
CA ASP A 135 1.77 -19.84 14.83
C ASP A 135 0.95 -19.37 16.05
N GLU A 136 -0.32 -18.97 15.84
CA GLU A 136 -1.17 -18.40 16.90
C GLU A 136 -2.19 -19.41 17.42
N TRP A 137 -2.82 -20.17 16.51
CA TRP A 137 -3.86 -21.16 16.91
C TRP A 137 -3.29 -22.57 17.14
N GLU A 138 -2.08 -22.80 16.65
CA GLU A 138 -1.42 -24.12 16.71
C GLU A 138 -2.25 -25.27 16.14
N TRP A 139 -3.07 -25.01 15.12
CA TRP A 139 -3.96 -25.99 14.51
C TRP A 139 -3.26 -26.91 13.53
N VAL A 140 -2.14 -26.47 12.95
CA VAL A 140 -1.30 -27.25 12.04
C VAL A 140 0.17 -27.04 12.37
N SER A 141 1.00 -28.06 12.16
CA SER A 141 2.45 -27.99 12.37
C SER A 141 3.18 -27.50 11.12
N HIS A 142 2.63 -27.76 9.94
CA HIS A 142 3.26 -27.42 8.66
C HIS A 142 2.28 -26.68 7.74
N ILE A 143 2.80 -25.74 6.96
CA ILE A 143 2.06 -24.99 5.95
C ILE A 143 2.84 -24.96 4.64
N PRO A 144 2.16 -24.96 3.47
CA PRO A 144 2.84 -24.90 2.19
C PRO A 144 3.53 -23.55 1.95
N ALA A 145 4.60 -23.58 1.17
CA ALA A 145 5.26 -22.35 0.71
C ALA A 145 4.39 -21.64 -0.33
N VAL A 146 3.91 -20.46 -0.01
CA VAL A 146 3.09 -19.62 -0.90
C VAL A 146 3.99 -18.65 -1.66
N LYS A 147 4.35 -18.97 -2.91
CA LYS A 147 5.17 -18.11 -3.79
C LYS A 147 4.30 -17.12 -4.57
N LEU A 148 4.55 -15.82 -4.37
CA LEU A 148 3.89 -14.75 -5.10
C LEU A 148 4.48 -14.59 -6.51
N TYR A 149 3.71 -14.00 -7.43
CA TYR A 149 4.24 -13.50 -8.69
C TYR A 149 5.15 -12.31 -8.45
N LYS A 150 6.20 -12.17 -9.27
CA LYS A 150 7.00 -10.94 -9.29
C LYS A 150 6.14 -9.81 -9.88
N GLU A 151 5.92 -8.76 -9.10
CA GLU A 151 5.17 -7.60 -9.59
C GLU A 151 6.10 -6.64 -10.33
N PRO A 152 5.74 -6.20 -11.54
CA PRO A 152 6.52 -5.20 -12.24
C PRO A 152 6.48 -3.88 -11.46
N ARG A 153 7.63 -3.22 -11.35
CA ARG A 153 7.69 -1.86 -10.81
C ARG A 153 6.92 -0.95 -11.77
N LYS A 154 5.78 -0.42 -11.34
CA LYS A 154 5.00 0.53 -12.15
C LYS A 154 5.76 1.83 -12.26
N ARG A 155 5.95 2.31 -13.50
CA ARG A 155 6.48 3.65 -13.75
C ARG A 155 5.50 4.68 -13.17
N ILE A 156 6.03 5.69 -12.48
CA ILE A 156 5.23 6.80 -11.98
C ILE A 156 4.80 7.65 -13.17
N ARG A 157 3.49 7.85 -13.34
CA ARG A 157 2.92 8.81 -14.28
C ARG A 157 2.67 10.12 -13.53
N TRP A 158 3.17 11.22 -14.07
CA TRP A 158 2.93 12.58 -13.57
C TRP A 158 2.70 13.52 -14.76
N LEU A 159 2.00 14.63 -14.54
CA LEU A 159 1.72 15.62 -15.57
C LEU A 159 2.83 16.69 -15.62
N LYS A 160 3.18 17.10 -16.82
CA LYS A 160 3.88 18.37 -17.01
C LYS A 160 2.92 19.54 -16.70
N PRO A 161 3.43 20.74 -16.37
CA PRO A 161 2.57 21.89 -16.06
C PRO A 161 1.55 22.21 -17.16
N ASP A 162 1.94 22.12 -18.45
CA ASP A 162 1.06 22.33 -19.59
C ASP A 162 -0.02 21.26 -19.72
N GLU A 163 0.30 19.99 -19.46
CA GLU A 163 -0.68 18.89 -19.44
C GLU A 163 -1.70 19.13 -18.31
N ALA A 164 -1.23 19.54 -17.13
CA ALA A 164 -2.11 19.82 -16.00
C ALA A 164 -3.07 20.96 -16.32
N GLN A 165 -2.58 22.04 -16.93
CA GLN A 165 -3.44 23.16 -17.34
C GLN A 165 -4.49 22.76 -18.36
N ARG A 166 -4.11 21.97 -19.39
CA ARG A 166 -5.08 21.44 -20.36
C ARG A 166 -6.16 20.60 -19.69
N LEU A 167 -5.76 19.71 -18.76
CA LEU A 167 -6.74 18.89 -18.01
C LEU A 167 -7.71 19.76 -17.22
N LEU A 168 -7.19 20.73 -16.47
CA LEU A 168 -8.00 21.60 -15.62
C LEU A 168 -9.03 22.40 -16.41
N ASN A 169 -8.67 22.85 -17.62
CA ASN A 169 -9.58 23.59 -18.51
C ASN A 169 -10.74 22.73 -19.02
N GLU A 170 -10.55 21.42 -19.11
CA GLU A 170 -11.55 20.47 -19.60
C GLU A 170 -12.45 19.87 -18.50
N LEU A 171 -12.09 20.10 -17.21
CA LEU A 171 -12.85 19.55 -16.11
C LEU A 171 -14.06 20.41 -15.74
N PRO A 172 -15.22 19.82 -15.39
CA PRO A 172 -16.31 20.57 -14.79
C PRO A 172 -15.88 21.18 -13.45
N ARG A 173 -16.49 22.31 -13.04
CA ARG A 173 -16.09 23.14 -11.88
C ARG A 173 -15.74 22.28 -10.66
N HIS A 174 -16.62 21.42 -10.20
CA HIS A 174 -16.41 20.61 -8.99
C HIS A 174 -15.18 19.70 -9.07
N LEU A 175 -14.91 19.03 -10.22
CA LEU A 175 -13.72 18.22 -10.40
C LEU A 175 -12.47 19.07 -10.63
N ARG A 176 -12.59 20.21 -11.28
CA ARG A 176 -11.49 21.16 -11.50
C ARG A 176 -10.93 21.66 -10.18
N LEU A 177 -11.79 22.12 -9.28
CA LEU A 177 -11.38 22.66 -7.98
C LEU A 177 -10.77 21.57 -7.09
N MET A 178 -11.37 20.38 -7.07
CA MET A 178 -10.77 19.24 -6.38
C MET A 178 -9.42 18.83 -6.95
N ALA A 179 -9.24 18.87 -8.29
CA ALA A 179 -7.98 18.51 -8.93
C ALA A 179 -6.90 19.57 -8.64
N LEU A 180 -7.24 20.86 -8.71
CA LEU A 180 -6.35 21.97 -8.31
C LEU A 180 -5.90 21.80 -6.86
N PHE A 181 -6.83 21.59 -5.93
CA PHE A 181 -6.51 21.36 -4.53
C PHE A 181 -5.64 20.13 -4.31
N SER A 182 -5.90 19.05 -5.07
CA SER A 182 -5.06 17.85 -5.03
C SER A 182 -3.65 18.09 -5.57
N LEU A 183 -3.49 18.92 -6.60
CA LEU A 183 -2.19 19.34 -7.14
C LEU A 183 -1.45 20.30 -6.22
N ALA A 184 -2.18 21.11 -5.44
CA ALA A 184 -1.60 22.07 -4.50
C ALA A 184 -1.15 21.41 -3.18
N THR A 185 -1.87 20.39 -2.69
CA THR A 185 -1.66 19.79 -1.36
C THR A 185 -1.10 18.37 -1.39
N GLY A 186 -1.21 17.67 -2.51
CA GLY A 186 -0.84 16.26 -2.62
C GLY A 186 -1.70 15.30 -1.78
N LEU A 187 -2.81 15.73 -1.23
CA LEU A 187 -3.70 14.89 -0.42
C LEU A 187 -4.26 13.69 -1.20
N ARG A 188 -4.58 12.62 -0.47
CA ARG A 188 -5.28 11.47 -1.06
C ARG A 188 -6.70 11.87 -1.44
N GLN A 189 -7.24 11.24 -2.49
CA GLN A 189 -8.61 11.50 -2.96
C GLN A 189 -9.64 11.54 -1.83
N SER A 190 -9.65 10.53 -0.95
CA SER A 190 -10.59 10.48 0.15
C SER A 190 -10.46 11.65 1.12
N ASN A 191 -9.22 12.12 1.36
CA ASN A 191 -8.99 13.26 2.23
C ASN A 191 -9.48 14.58 1.60
N VAL A 192 -9.39 14.72 0.27
CA VAL A 192 -9.96 15.87 -0.44
C VAL A 192 -11.49 15.75 -0.49
N SER A 193 -12.02 14.58 -0.86
CA SER A 193 -13.46 14.34 -1.01
C SER A 193 -14.26 14.61 0.28
N TYR A 194 -13.68 14.30 1.43
CA TYR A 194 -14.34 14.42 2.73
C TYR A 194 -13.72 15.49 3.63
N LEU A 195 -12.96 16.45 3.05
CA LEU A 195 -12.42 17.57 3.80
C LEU A 195 -13.58 18.44 4.32
N ARG A 196 -13.56 18.71 5.61
CA ARG A 196 -14.59 19.51 6.28
C ARG A 196 -14.06 20.90 6.63
N TRP A 197 -14.95 21.87 6.73
CA TRP A 197 -14.58 23.23 7.10
C TRP A 197 -14.01 23.35 8.51
N ASP A 198 -14.44 22.48 9.46
CA ASP A 198 -13.85 22.44 10.80
C ASP A 198 -12.42 21.89 10.85
N GLN A 199 -11.92 21.39 9.75
CA GLN A 199 -10.54 20.92 9.56
C GLN A 199 -9.66 21.96 8.83
N VAL A 200 -10.16 23.17 8.53
CA VAL A 200 -9.47 24.17 7.73
C VAL A 200 -9.37 25.47 8.51
N ASP A 201 -8.18 26.01 8.61
CA ASP A 201 -7.90 27.35 9.12
C ASP A 201 -7.35 28.20 7.97
N LEU A 202 -8.22 29.03 7.39
CA LEU A 202 -7.86 29.89 6.27
C LEU A 202 -6.92 31.03 6.68
N GLU A 203 -7.01 31.51 7.93
CA GLU A 203 -6.18 32.60 8.43
C GLU A 203 -4.74 32.15 8.63
N ARG A 204 -4.55 30.98 9.24
CA ARG A 204 -3.22 30.38 9.44
C ARG A 204 -2.69 29.65 8.23
N GLY A 205 -3.55 29.36 7.24
CA GLY A 205 -3.17 28.63 6.03
C GLY A 205 -2.85 27.14 6.28
N PHE A 206 -3.64 26.46 7.10
CA PHE A 206 -3.47 25.04 7.40
C PHE A 206 -4.78 24.26 7.30
N ALA A 207 -4.66 22.98 6.97
CA ALA A 207 -5.72 22.01 7.12
C ALA A 207 -5.22 20.78 7.89
N TRP A 208 -6.11 20.06 8.56
CA TRP A 208 -5.79 18.85 9.34
C TRP A 208 -6.57 17.66 8.85
N ILE A 209 -5.87 16.55 8.64
CA ILE A 209 -6.48 15.25 8.38
C ILE A 209 -6.37 14.45 9.67
N HIS A 210 -7.49 14.07 10.25
CA HIS A 210 -7.53 13.30 11.49
C HIS A 210 -7.00 11.87 11.30
N PRO A 211 -6.51 11.20 12.37
CA PRO A 211 -5.94 9.85 12.29
C PRO A 211 -6.87 8.81 11.69
N ASP A 212 -8.16 8.86 11.99
CA ASP A 212 -9.22 7.97 11.48
C ASP A 212 -9.47 8.11 9.96
N GLN A 213 -9.21 9.32 9.42
CA GLN A 213 -9.28 9.62 7.99
C GLN A 213 -7.98 9.31 7.24
N SER A 214 -6.90 9.12 7.99
CA SER A 214 -5.58 8.87 7.43
C SER A 214 -5.31 7.37 7.28
N LYS A 215 -4.85 6.94 6.09
CA LYS A 215 -4.46 5.54 5.85
C LYS A 215 -3.32 5.06 6.78
N SER A 216 -2.51 5.98 7.29
CA SER A 216 -1.40 5.67 8.20
C SER A 216 -1.81 5.66 9.67
N GLY A 217 -3.05 6.01 10.01
CA GLY A 217 -3.51 6.17 11.39
C GLY A 217 -2.84 7.33 12.13
N LYS A 218 -2.16 8.24 11.42
CA LYS A 218 -1.52 9.42 12.00
C LYS A 218 -2.20 10.68 11.47
N ALA A 219 -2.31 11.70 12.32
CA ALA A 219 -2.75 13.02 11.88
C ALA A 219 -1.78 13.57 10.82
N ILE A 220 -2.30 14.31 9.84
CA ILE A 220 -1.50 14.98 8.82
C ILE A 220 -1.81 16.46 8.93
N ASN A 221 -0.80 17.26 9.23
CA ASN A 221 -0.86 18.72 9.12
C ASN A 221 -0.51 19.12 7.68
N VAL A 222 -1.41 19.85 7.02
CA VAL A 222 -1.33 20.20 5.60
C VAL A 222 -1.19 21.72 5.47
N PRO A 223 0.01 22.24 5.22
CA PRO A 223 0.16 23.64 4.90
C PRO A 223 -0.50 23.94 3.55
N LEU A 224 -1.26 25.01 3.51
CA LEU A 224 -2.00 25.45 2.33
C LEU A 224 -1.21 26.56 1.63
N ASN A 225 -0.80 26.29 0.41
CA ASN A 225 -0.21 27.30 -0.46
C ASN A 225 -1.31 28.22 -1.06
N ASN A 226 -0.90 29.27 -1.76
CA ASN A 226 -1.83 30.25 -2.34
C ASN A 226 -2.86 29.62 -3.27
N ASP A 227 -2.48 28.60 -4.06
CA ASP A 227 -3.41 27.89 -4.96
C ASP A 227 -4.47 27.13 -4.15
N ALA A 228 -4.07 26.46 -3.07
CA ALA A 228 -4.99 25.75 -2.19
C ALA A 228 -5.95 26.70 -1.47
N LEU A 229 -5.44 27.83 -0.98
CA LEU A 229 -6.25 28.88 -0.34
C LEU A 229 -7.26 29.48 -1.33
N SER A 230 -6.84 29.82 -2.55
CA SER A 230 -7.72 30.35 -3.61
C SER A 230 -8.86 29.39 -3.94
N VAL A 231 -8.54 28.07 -4.01
CA VAL A 231 -9.58 27.04 -4.24
C VAL A 231 -10.57 26.98 -3.09
N LEU A 232 -10.10 27.01 -1.83
CA LEU A 232 -10.99 26.98 -0.66
C LEU A 232 -11.86 28.23 -0.57
N GLN A 233 -11.33 29.39 -0.90
CA GLN A 233 -12.10 30.65 -1.01
C GLN A 233 -13.18 30.56 -2.10
N GLU A 234 -12.88 29.94 -3.26
CA GLU A 234 -13.86 29.77 -4.36
C GLU A 234 -15.01 28.83 -3.99
N VAL A 235 -14.78 27.82 -3.14
CA VAL A 235 -15.82 26.85 -2.71
C VAL A 235 -16.49 27.23 -1.39
N GLN A 236 -16.03 28.31 -0.74
CA GLN A 236 -16.61 28.80 0.51
C GLN A 236 -18.06 29.22 0.29
N GLY A 237 -18.99 28.61 1.05
CA GLY A 237 -20.43 28.85 0.91
C GLY A 237 -21.16 27.82 0.01
N ASP A 238 -20.47 26.94 -0.70
CA ASP A 238 -21.12 25.88 -1.49
C ASP A 238 -21.79 24.83 -0.56
N ASP A 239 -21.26 24.61 0.66
CA ASP A 239 -21.82 23.72 1.68
C ASP A 239 -21.33 24.14 3.08
N VAL A 240 -22.14 23.82 4.12
CA VAL A 240 -21.84 24.20 5.50
C VAL A 240 -20.79 23.27 6.15
N HIS A 241 -20.71 22.02 5.73
CA HIS A 241 -19.88 21.00 6.38
C HIS A 241 -18.66 20.61 5.57
N TYR A 242 -18.82 20.40 4.26
CA TYR A 242 -17.79 19.89 3.38
C TYR A 242 -17.26 20.95 2.43
N CYS A 243 -15.93 20.95 2.21
CA CYS A 243 -15.31 21.89 1.28
C CYS A 243 -15.62 21.53 -0.19
N PHE A 244 -15.76 20.27 -0.52
CA PHE A 244 -15.94 19.81 -1.90
C PHE A 244 -17.24 19.00 -2.06
N VAL A 245 -18.23 19.62 -2.66
CA VAL A 245 -19.56 19.02 -2.87
C VAL A 245 -19.96 19.08 -4.35
N TYR A 246 -20.84 18.18 -4.71
CA TYR A 246 -21.57 18.18 -5.96
C TYR A 246 -23.02 17.76 -5.71
N GLN A 247 -23.98 18.58 -6.13
CA GLN A 247 -25.42 18.39 -5.88
C GLN A 247 -25.72 18.17 -4.38
N GLY A 248 -25.10 18.98 -3.50
CA GLY A 248 -25.31 18.93 -2.05
C GLY A 248 -24.74 17.69 -1.35
N LYS A 249 -23.83 16.94 -1.99
CA LYS A 249 -23.18 15.77 -1.39
C LYS A 249 -21.66 15.79 -1.62
N PRO A 250 -20.89 15.25 -0.69
CA PRO A 250 -19.45 15.07 -0.90
C PRO A 250 -19.16 14.28 -2.17
N VAL A 251 -18.13 14.65 -2.91
CA VAL A 251 -17.74 13.98 -4.16
C VAL A 251 -17.02 12.68 -3.84
N GLU A 252 -17.74 11.58 -3.65
CA GLU A 252 -17.16 10.28 -3.29
C GLU A 252 -16.30 9.68 -4.40
N ARG A 253 -16.72 9.84 -5.66
CA ARG A 253 -16.07 9.24 -6.83
C ARG A 253 -15.60 10.32 -7.78
N THR A 254 -14.29 10.36 -7.99
CA THR A 254 -13.64 11.29 -8.94
C THR A 254 -13.38 10.66 -10.31
N SER A 255 -13.20 9.33 -10.38
CA SER A 255 -13.03 8.59 -11.66
C SER A 255 -14.38 8.36 -12.34
N THR A 256 -14.98 9.44 -12.82
CA THR A 256 -16.29 9.49 -13.45
C THR A 256 -16.19 9.54 -14.99
N LYS A 257 -17.33 9.43 -15.69
CA LYS A 257 -17.36 9.66 -17.13
C LYS A 257 -16.84 11.06 -17.51
N ALA A 258 -17.14 12.08 -16.69
CA ALA A 258 -16.66 13.45 -16.89
C ALA A 258 -15.13 13.55 -16.78
N TRP A 259 -14.51 12.87 -15.79
CA TRP A 259 -13.06 12.78 -15.66
C TRP A 259 -12.41 12.14 -16.90
N HIS A 260 -12.91 10.99 -17.34
CA HIS A 260 -12.36 10.28 -18.49
C HIS A 260 -12.55 11.05 -19.80
N ALA A 261 -13.69 11.74 -19.96
CA ALA A 261 -13.93 12.61 -21.11
C ALA A 261 -12.97 13.81 -21.12
N ALA A 262 -12.71 14.43 -19.96
CA ALA A 262 -11.75 15.53 -19.83
C ALA A 262 -10.31 15.08 -20.18
N LEU A 263 -9.87 13.93 -19.70
CA LEU A 263 -8.56 13.35 -20.07
C LEU A 263 -8.44 13.15 -21.58
N LYS A 264 -9.50 12.61 -22.22
CA LYS A 264 -9.52 12.41 -23.67
C LYS A 264 -9.41 13.73 -24.44
N ARG A 265 -10.17 14.77 -24.05
CA ARG A 265 -10.12 16.10 -24.69
C ARG A 265 -8.79 16.80 -24.47
N ALA A 266 -8.19 16.63 -23.28
CA ALA A 266 -6.86 17.17 -22.96
C ALA A 266 -5.70 16.40 -23.64
N GLY A 267 -5.99 15.28 -24.34
CA GLY A 267 -4.95 14.43 -24.95
C GLY A 267 -4.05 13.71 -23.94
N ILE A 268 -4.59 13.33 -22.78
CA ILE A 268 -3.83 12.70 -21.68
C ILE A 268 -4.24 11.24 -21.55
N GLU A 269 -3.28 10.35 -21.75
CA GLU A 269 -3.48 8.91 -21.63
C GLU A 269 -2.86 8.36 -20.33
N ASN A 270 -3.41 7.20 -19.90
CA ASN A 270 -2.87 6.42 -18.77
C ASN A 270 -2.70 7.24 -17.49
N PHE A 271 -3.66 8.14 -17.19
CA PHE A 271 -3.64 9.01 -16.03
C PHE A 271 -4.89 8.78 -15.15
N ARG A 272 -4.69 8.57 -13.86
CA ARG A 272 -5.74 8.34 -12.87
C ARG A 272 -5.78 9.49 -11.88
N TRP A 273 -6.87 9.64 -11.16
CA TRP A 273 -6.97 10.66 -10.10
C TRP A 273 -5.81 10.60 -9.08
N HIS A 274 -5.41 9.40 -8.67
CA HIS A 274 -4.30 9.26 -7.72
C HIS A 274 -2.95 9.75 -8.27
N ASP A 275 -2.81 9.82 -9.58
CA ASP A 275 -1.60 10.30 -10.23
C ASP A 275 -1.45 11.84 -10.12
N LEU A 276 -2.50 12.60 -9.69
CA LEU A 276 -2.39 14.00 -9.26
C LEU A 276 -1.42 14.14 -8.07
N ARG A 277 -1.54 13.25 -7.09
CA ARG A 277 -0.60 13.19 -5.95
C ARG A 277 0.81 12.81 -6.39
N HIS A 278 0.95 11.94 -7.38
CA HIS A 278 2.24 11.65 -8.00
C HIS A 278 2.80 12.89 -8.70
N THR A 279 1.95 13.66 -9.37
CA THR A 279 2.31 14.92 -10.02
C THR A 279 2.82 15.95 -9.01
N TRP A 280 2.06 16.19 -7.94
CA TRP A 280 2.45 17.06 -6.84
C TRP A 280 3.82 16.68 -6.27
N ALA A 281 4.02 15.41 -5.92
CA ALA A 281 5.29 14.93 -5.39
C ALA A 281 6.46 15.09 -6.40
N SER A 282 6.19 14.83 -7.68
CA SER A 282 7.19 15.00 -8.75
C SER A 282 7.59 16.46 -8.92
N TRP A 283 6.63 17.37 -8.89
CA TRP A 283 6.90 18.81 -8.98
C TRP A 283 7.70 19.34 -7.79
N HIS A 284 7.40 18.86 -6.57
CA HIS A 284 8.17 19.20 -5.37
C HIS A 284 9.64 18.78 -5.52
N VAL A 285 9.89 17.52 -5.88
CA VAL A 285 11.26 17.02 -6.06
C VAL A 285 12.02 17.77 -7.18
N GLN A 286 11.35 18.03 -8.30
CA GLN A 286 11.94 18.79 -9.41
C GLN A 286 12.30 20.23 -9.03
N ARG A 287 11.57 20.82 -8.06
CA ARG A 287 11.84 22.16 -7.52
C ARG A 287 12.80 22.18 -6.33
N GLY A 288 13.34 21.02 -5.95
CA GLY A 288 14.40 20.93 -4.95
C GLY A 288 13.94 20.62 -3.53
N THR A 289 12.64 20.33 -3.30
CA THR A 289 12.17 19.82 -2.00
C THR A 289 12.88 18.51 -1.69
N SER A 290 13.47 18.40 -0.50
CA SER A 290 14.13 17.17 -0.07
C SER A 290 13.11 16.02 0.09
N LEU A 291 13.59 14.78 -0.06
CA LEU A 291 12.70 13.62 0.09
C LEU A 291 12.16 13.49 1.53
N GLN A 292 12.89 14.01 2.52
CA GLN A 292 12.45 14.03 3.92
C GLN A 292 11.30 15.01 4.11
N GLU A 293 11.45 16.27 3.68
CA GLU A 293 10.36 17.25 3.70
C GLU A 293 9.15 16.76 2.91
N LEU A 294 9.37 16.14 1.75
CA LEU A 294 8.31 15.57 0.95
C LEU A 294 7.57 14.45 1.69
N GLN A 295 8.29 13.62 2.47
CA GLN A 295 7.68 12.57 3.29
C GLN A 295 6.74 13.16 4.33
N GLU A 296 7.16 14.21 5.02
CA GLU A 296 6.38 14.90 6.04
C GLU A 296 5.15 15.56 5.43
N LEU A 297 5.33 16.42 4.41
CA LEU A 297 4.26 17.10 3.70
C LEU A 297 3.21 16.11 3.14
N GLY A 298 3.65 15.00 2.61
CA GLY A 298 2.76 13.99 2.04
C GLY A 298 2.15 13.03 3.08
N GLY A 299 2.58 13.05 4.33
CA GLY A 299 2.12 12.10 5.35
C GLY A 299 2.39 10.63 4.98
N TRP A 300 3.58 10.34 4.43
CA TRP A 300 4.01 8.96 4.15
C TRP A 300 4.64 8.33 5.38
N SER A 301 4.23 7.10 5.68
CA SER A 301 4.68 6.36 6.86
C SER A 301 6.12 5.85 6.76
N SER A 302 6.69 5.71 5.56
CA SER A 302 8.05 5.24 5.36
C SER A 302 8.77 6.03 4.26
N TYR A 303 10.08 6.19 4.43
CA TYR A 303 10.96 6.84 3.46
C TYR A 303 11.02 6.12 2.11
N GLU A 304 10.88 4.79 2.10
CA GLU A 304 10.81 4.00 0.86
C GLU A 304 9.68 4.45 -0.08
N MET A 305 8.60 5.01 0.49
CA MET A 305 7.48 5.48 -0.33
C MET A 305 7.83 6.73 -1.13
N VAL A 306 8.77 7.54 -0.70
CA VAL A 306 9.24 8.75 -1.40
C VAL A 306 10.46 8.49 -2.26
N LEU A 307 11.26 7.46 -1.99
CA LEU A 307 12.41 7.08 -2.81
C LEU A 307 12.06 6.85 -4.30
N ARG A 308 10.81 6.50 -4.58
CA ARG A 308 10.32 6.36 -5.95
C ARG A 308 10.41 7.65 -6.78
N TYR A 309 10.50 8.81 -6.15
CA TYR A 309 10.62 10.12 -6.80
C TYR A 309 12.09 10.60 -6.89
N ALA A 310 13.03 9.94 -6.22
CA ALA A 310 14.43 10.37 -6.14
C ALA A 310 15.07 10.59 -7.52
N HIS A 311 14.70 9.77 -8.52
CA HIS A 311 15.23 9.89 -9.88
C HIS A 311 14.82 11.20 -10.60
N LEU A 312 13.86 11.96 -10.06
CA LEU A 312 13.40 13.24 -10.61
C LEU A 312 14.21 14.44 -10.08
N ALA A 313 15.11 14.22 -9.13
CA ALA A 313 15.94 15.25 -8.51
C ALA A 313 17.15 15.69 -9.38
N SER A 314 17.16 15.41 -10.68
CA SER A 314 18.32 15.58 -11.57
C SER A 314 18.89 17.01 -11.56
N HIS A 315 18.03 18.06 -11.52
CA HIS A 315 18.50 19.44 -11.47
C HIS A 315 19.17 19.80 -10.14
N HIS A 316 18.67 19.28 -9.03
CA HIS A 316 19.30 19.44 -7.72
C HIS A 316 20.67 18.74 -7.67
N LEU A 317 20.74 17.51 -8.17
CA LEU A 317 21.99 16.75 -8.25
C LEU A 317 23.04 17.45 -9.11
N LYS A 318 22.66 18.09 -10.23
CA LYS A 318 23.58 18.88 -11.07
C LYS A 318 24.17 20.06 -10.30
N ARG A 319 23.37 20.77 -9.50
CA ARG A 319 23.84 21.87 -8.66
C ARG A 319 24.80 21.36 -7.57
N VAL A 320 24.45 20.27 -6.90
CA VAL A 320 25.29 19.67 -5.85
C VAL A 320 26.57 19.06 -6.42
N ALA A 321 26.54 18.48 -7.62
CA ALA A 321 27.74 18.00 -8.29
C ALA A 321 28.77 19.13 -8.50
N GLY A 322 28.32 20.37 -8.73
CA GLY A 322 29.20 21.54 -8.82
C GLY A 322 29.90 21.94 -7.53
N ASN A 323 29.49 21.40 -6.36
CA ASN A 323 30.14 21.71 -5.08
C ASN A 323 31.60 21.23 -5.01
N VAL A 324 32.00 20.32 -5.86
CA VAL A 324 33.37 19.80 -5.95
C VAL A 324 34.13 20.35 -7.15
N ASP A 325 33.55 21.29 -7.90
CA ASP A 325 34.22 21.94 -9.02
C ASP A 325 35.45 22.72 -8.49
N GLY A 326 36.59 22.53 -9.14
CA GLY A 326 37.85 23.20 -8.77
C GLY A 326 38.62 22.60 -7.59
N THR A 327 38.08 21.60 -6.87
CA THR A 327 38.81 20.96 -5.75
C THR A 327 40.00 20.10 -6.22
N THR A 328 39.98 19.62 -7.45
CA THR A 328 41.05 18.76 -8.04
C THR A 328 42.10 19.51 -8.83
N GLY A 329 42.02 20.84 -8.94
CA GLY A 329 43.02 21.68 -9.62
C GLY A 329 43.19 21.45 -11.13
N THR A 330 42.36 20.64 -11.76
CA THR A 330 42.42 20.35 -13.20
C THR A 330 41.53 21.34 -13.97
N ASN A 331 42.08 22.49 -14.30
CA ASN A 331 41.49 23.42 -15.29
C ASN A 331 41.64 22.84 -16.71
N LEU A 332 40.76 21.93 -17.10
CA LEU A 332 40.65 21.35 -18.43
C LEU A 332 39.59 21.99 -19.32
N VAL A 333 39.28 23.28 -19.10
CA VAL A 333 38.42 24.02 -20.02
C VAL A 333 39.18 25.25 -20.50
N GLN A 334 39.71 25.18 -21.71
CA GLN A 334 40.14 26.36 -22.44
C GLN A 334 38.93 27.28 -22.61
N SER A 335 38.97 28.43 -21.92
CA SER A 335 38.05 29.50 -22.13
C SER A 335 38.21 30.09 -23.53
N HIS A 336 37.18 30.04 -24.33
CA HIS A 336 37.08 30.92 -25.49
C HIS A 336 37.17 32.36 -25.01
N LYS A 337 38.29 33.04 -25.36
CA LYS A 337 38.57 34.45 -25.09
C LYS A 337 37.46 35.30 -25.69
N LYS A 338 36.63 35.89 -24.83
CA LYS A 338 36.00 37.18 -25.13
C LYS A 338 36.89 38.26 -24.56
N LYS A 339 37.46 39.09 -25.46
CA LYS A 339 38.19 40.29 -25.12
C LYS A 339 37.26 41.24 -24.40
N SER A 340 37.65 41.74 -23.23
CA SER A 340 37.13 42.91 -22.59
C SER A 340 38.27 43.78 -22.07
N PRO A 341 38.12 45.12 -22.00
CA PRO A 341 39.24 46.06 -22.03
C PRO A 341 39.93 46.21 -20.69
N ALA A 342 41.19 46.64 -20.77
CA ALA A 342 42.09 46.87 -19.67
C ALA A 342 41.59 47.97 -18.70
N ILE A 343 41.70 47.67 -17.41
CA ILE A 343 41.79 48.69 -16.33
C ILE A 343 43.03 48.36 -15.50
N SER A 344 43.80 49.41 -15.27
CA SER A 344 45.16 49.48 -14.73
C SER A 344 45.30 48.92 -13.30
N SER A 345 46.53 48.46 -13.08
CA SER A 345 47.11 48.06 -11.81
C SER A 345 47.14 49.16 -10.77
N GLU A 346 46.79 48.87 -9.53
CA GLU A 346 47.54 49.34 -8.35
C GLU A 346 47.30 48.44 -7.14
N ALA A 347 48.39 48.16 -6.52
CA ALA A 347 48.78 47.37 -5.40
C ALA A 347 47.80 47.30 -4.20
N LEU A 348 47.78 46.13 -3.56
CA LEU A 348 47.99 46.06 -2.11
C LEU A 348 48.39 44.63 -1.71
N SER A 349 49.68 44.50 -1.35
CA SER A 349 50.28 43.37 -0.67
C SER A 349 49.78 43.30 0.77
N ILE A 350 49.18 42.20 1.19
CA ILE A 350 49.05 41.85 2.58
C ILE A 350 49.63 40.43 2.80
N MET A 351 50.66 40.40 3.61
CA MET A 351 51.34 39.18 4.09
C MET A 351 50.42 38.31 4.90
N VAL A 352 50.45 37.03 4.64
CA VAL A 352 49.87 35.99 5.53
C VAL A 352 51.00 35.14 6.08
N PRO A 353 51.11 34.93 7.43
CA PRO A 353 52.16 34.12 7.99
C PRO A 353 51.92 32.61 7.79
N ARG A 354 52.97 31.92 7.50
CA ARG A 354 53.05 30.43 7.54
C ARG A 354 52.86 29.95 8.97
N GLY A 355 51.85 29.15 9.22
CA GLY A 355 51.73 28.34 10.42
C GLY A 355 50.98 27.06 10.03
N GLY A 356 51.73 25.98 9.92
CA GLY A 356 51.20 24.66 9.68
C GLY A 356 50.52 24.11 10.95
N ILE A 357 49.33 23.57 10.75
CA ILE A 357 48.68 22.68 11.73
C ILE A 357 48.17 21.47 10.95
N GLU A 358 48.87 20.34 11.11
CA GLU A 358 48.37 19.04 10.69
C GLU A 358 47.29 18.53 11.66
N PRO A 359 46.15 18.00 11.16
CA PRO A 359 45.21 17.32 12.05
C PRO A 359 45.65 15.91 12.36
N PRO A 360 45.42 15.38 13.58
CA PRO A 360 45.83 14.03 13.95
C PRO A 360 44.94 12.97 13.29
N THR A 361 45.60 12.06 12.60
CA THR A 361 45.02 10.80 12.12
C THR A 361 44.72 9.88 13.32
N ARG A 362 43.43 9.66 13.63
CA ARG A 362 43.01 8.56 14.52
C ARG A 362 42.82 7.30 13.67
N GLY A 363 43.74 6.36 13.81
CA GLY A 363 43.57 5.00 13.32
C GLY A 363 42.51 4.25 14.14
N PHE A 364 41.54 3.67 13.48
CA PHE A 364 40.64 2.66 14.05
C PHE A 364 41.21 1.27 13.70
N SER A 365 41.77 0.61 14.68
CA SER A 365 42.06 -0.83 14.62
C SER A 365 40.85 -1.58 15.16
N ILE A 366 40.25 -2.44 14.33
CA ILE A 366 39.26 -3.42 14.78
C ILE A 366 39.99 -4.73 15.05
N PRO A 367 39.94 -5.32 16.27
CA PRO A 367 40.42 -6.66 16.47
C PRO A 367 39.40 -7.69 15.99
N CYS A 368 39.79 -8.58 15.09
CA CYS A 368 39.13 -9.87 14.89
C CYS A 368 39.39 -10.74 16.14
N SER A 369 38.32 -11.22 16.77
CA SER A 369 38.37 -12.37 17.66
C SER A 369 37.72 -13.55 16.98
N THR A 370 38.51 -14.54 16.63
CA THR A 370 38.15 -15.95 16.50
C THR A 370 37.97 -16.53 17.88
N ASP A 371 36.75 -17.07 18.14
CA ASP A 371 36.52 -18.40 18.75
C ASP A 371 35.03 -18.72 18.59
#